data_a113b1b3be986e100913dbbb219e8f4e
#
_entry.id   a113b1b3be986e100913dbbb219e8f4e
#
_cell.length_a   1.000
_cell.length_b   1.000
_cell.length_c   1.000
_cell.angle_alpha   90.00
_cell.angle_beta   90.00
_cell.angle_gamma   90.00
#
_symmetry.space_group_name_H-M   'P 1'
#
loop_
_entity.id
_entity.type
_entity.pdbx_description
1 polymer ?
#
loop_
_entity_poly.entity_id
_entity_poly.type
_entity_poly.pdbx_seq_one_letter_code
_entity_poly.pdbx_strand_id
1 'polypeptide(L)'
;SDETDWSIYNGEGKQILDAFINKMKEGDIVMSCFSNQTIDAVGVVTGDYEYLDSLPDYKRVRRVNWILKGINENIVDLNDGKTLTLGTVYRLNSITLDKVKTLLDKYKKPTTMELNTKPYVMVIDEMNRGNVSKIFGELITLLEIDKRKGRKNAESVILPYSKKMFQIPENVYIIATMNTAARSAEIP
;
A
#
# COMPACT_ATOMS: atom_id res chain seq x y z
N SER A 1 -23.95 13.32 14.08
CA SER A 1 -24.62 12.02 13.86
C SER A 1 -25.32 12.05 12.52
N ASP A 2 -25.22 10.97 11.76
CA ASP A 2 -25.92 10.86 10.48
C ASP A 2 -27.40 10.55 10.75
N GLU A 3 -28.19 11.59 10.96
CA GLU A 3 -29.62 11.49 10.90
C GLU A 3 -30.07 11.65 9.45
N THR A 4 -29.83 10.61 8.62
CA THR A 4 -30.27 10.62 7.24
C THR A 4 -31.81 10.68 7.21
N ASP A 5 -32.33 11.83 6.83
CA ASP A 5 -33.78 11.93 6.56
C ASP A 5 -34.07 11.24 5.22
N TRP A 6 -34.53 10.00 5.33
CA TRP A 6 -34.91 9.17 4.19
C TRP A 6 -36.10 9.69 3.38
N SER A 7 -36.85 10.66 3.92
CA SER A 7 -38.02 11.21 3.25
C SER A 7 -37.68 12.14 2.11
N ILE A 8 -36.50 12.75 2.13
CA ILE A 8 -36.02 13.67 1.09
C ILE A 8 -35.49 12.95 -0.15
N TYR A 9 -35.25 11.64 -0.09
CA TYR A 9 -34.74 10.84 -1.20
C TYR A 9 -35.90 10.10 -1.91
N ASN A 10 -35.96 10.26 -3.21
CA ASN A 10 -36.87 9.48 -4.08
C ASN A 10 -36.29 8.10 -4.42
N GLY A 11 -37.08 7.25 -5.13
CA GLY A 11 -36.81 5.83 -5.32
C GLY A 11 -35.37 5.42 -5.64
N GLU A 12 -34.72 6.01 -6.65
CA GLU A 12 -33.33 5.67 -7.03
C GLU A 12 -32.30 6.19 -6.02
N GLY A 13 -32.42 7.43 -5.59
CA GLY A 13 -31.51 8.02 -4.60
C GLY A 13 -31.55 7.27 -3.27
N LYS A 14 -32.74 6.82 -2.84
CA LYS A 14 -32.90 5.99 -1.64
C LYS A 14 -32.22 4.64 -1.79
N GLN A 15 -32.32 3.98 -2.94
CA GLN A 15 -31.66 2.70 -3.21
C GLN A 15 -30.14 2.81 -3.21
N ILE A 16 -29.60 3.88 -3.78
CA ILE A 16 -28.15 4.15 -3.81
C ILE A 16 -27.63 4.35 -2.40
N LEU A 17 -28.28 5.19 -1.60
CA LEU A 17 -27.92 5.43 -0.21
C LEU A 17 -28.00 4.15 0.63
N ASP A 18 -29.09 3.38 0.49
CA ASP A 18 -29.26 2.12 1.20
C ASP A 18 -28.16 1.11 0.82
N ALA A 19 -27.78 1.06 -0.47
CA ALA A 19 -26.68 0.22 -0.90
C ALA A 19 -25.35 0.63 -0.27
N PHE A 20 -25.06 1.93 -0.18
CA PHE A 20 -23.83 2.45 0.39
C PHE A 20 -23.77 2.34 1.91
N ILE A 21 -24.86 2.68 2.60
CA ILE A 21 -24.91 2.74 4.07
C ILE A 21 -25.14 1.34 4.66
N ASN A 22 -26.14 0.62 4.17
CA ASN A 22 -26.65 -0.58 4.83
C ASN A 22 -26.19 -1.90 4.20
N LYS A 23 -26.03 -1.95 2.87
CA LYS A 23 -25.74 -3.22 2.16
C LYS A 23 -24.26 -3.49 1.97
N MET A 24 -23.48 -2.45 1.69
CA MET A 24 -22.02 -2.59 1.58
C MET A 24 -21.42 -2.94 2.94
N LYS A 25 -20.53 -3.93 2.98
CA LYS A 25 -19.92 -4.43 4.22
C LYS A 25 -18.41 -4.47 4.10
N GLU A 26 -17.73 -4.51 5.25
CA GLU A 26 -16.31 -4.80 5.30
C GLU A 26 -16.03 -6.15 4.65
N GLY A 27 -14.98 -6.21 3.82
CA GLY A 27 -14.64 -7.36 3.00
C GLY A 27 -15.25 -7.35 1.60
N ASP A 28 -16.22 -6.47 1.31
CA ASP A 28 -16.77 -6.35 -0.04
C ASP A 28 -15.73 -5.79 -1.01
N ILE A 29 -15.72 -6.35 -2.23
CA ILE A 29 -14.88 -5.84 -3.31
C ILE A 29 -15.63 -4.70 -3.99
N VAL A 30 -14.95 -3.57 -4.13
CA VAL A 30 -15.46 -2.39 -4.82
C VAL A 30 -14.63 -2.09 -6.06
N MET A 31 -15.31 -1.63 -7.09
CA MET A 31 -14.70 -1.17 -8.34
C MET A 31 -15.12 0.26 -8.59
N SER A 32 -14.15 1.13 -8.86
CA SER A 32 -14.43 2.48 -9.35
C SER A 32 -14.52 2.45 -10.86
N CYS A 33 -15.56 3.08 -11.43
CA CYS A 33 -15.75 3.12 -12.85
C CYS A 33 -15.43 4.49 -13.45
N PHE A 34 -14.70 4.47 -14.53
CA PHE A 34 -14.39 5.66 -15.32
C PHE A 34 -15.46 5.93 -16.37
N SER A 35 -16.10 4.87 -16.88
CA SER A 35 -17.18 4.94 -17.84
C SER A 35 -18.16 3.78 -17.61
N ASN A 36 -19.18 3.67 -18.46
CA ASN A 36 -20.10 2.52 -18.43
C ASN A 36 -19.48 1.20 -18.91
N GLN A 37 -18.24 1.21 -19.36
CA GLN A 37 -17.53 0.02 -19.86
C GLN A 37 -16.18 -0.21 -19.16
N THR A 38 -15.63 0.80 -18.51
CA THR A 38 -14.27 0.75 -17.95
C THR A 38 -14.23 1.06 -16.48
N ILE A 39 -13.37 0.34 -15.78
CA ILE A 39 -13.01 0.60 -14.38
C ILE A 39 -11.58 1.13 -14.29
N ASP A 40 -11.32 1.96 -13.30
CA ASP A 40 -10.02 2.57 -13.03
C ASP A 40 -9.39 2.12 -11.72
N ALA A 41 -10.16 1.49 -10.84
CA ALA A 41 -9.64 0.97 -9.58
C ALA A 41 -10.43 -0.24 -9.07
N VAL A 42 -9.74 -1.11 -8.32
CA VAL A 42 -10.31 -2.24 -7.58
C VAL A 42 -9.80 -2.19 -6.14
N GLY A 43 -10.69 -2.30 -5.17
CA GLY A 43 -10.36 -2.27 -3.76
C GLY A 43 -11.22 -3.18 -2.92
N VAL A 44 -10.89 -3.27 -1.63
CA VAL A 44 -11.67 -3.98 -0.62
C VAL A 44 -12.08 -3.00 0.46
N VAL A 45 -13.35 -3.02 0.84
CA VAL A 45 -13.87 -2.25 1.95
C VAL A 45 -13.23 -2.72 3.25
N THR A 46 -12.65 -1.81 4.02
CA THR A 46 -11.91 -2.14 5.25
C THR A 46 -12.48 -1.49 6.50
N GLY A 47 -13.67 -0.93 6.40
CA GLY A 47 -14.33 -0.31 7.54
C GLY A 47 -15.81 -0.09 7.29
N ASP A 48 -16.51 0.19 8.39
CA ASP A 48 -17.93 0.51 8.36
C ASP A 48 -18.20 1.86 7.70
N TYR A 49 -19.47 2.15 7.50
CA TYR A 49 -19.93 3.45 7.08
C TYR A 49 -19.60 4.50 8.14
N GLU A 50 -19.09 5.65 7.71
CA GLU A 50 -18.81 6.80 8.55
C GLU A 50 -19.45 8.07 7.95
N TYR A 51 -19.95 8.95 8.81
CA TYR A 51 -20.37 10.28 8.43
C TYR A 51 -19.38 11.30 9.02
N LEU A 52 -18.68 12.03 8.17
CA LEU A 52 -17.62 12.96 8.56
C LEU A 52 -18.07 14.40 8.32
N ASP A 53 -18.51 15.09 9.38
CA ASP A 53 -18.90 16.49 9.31
C ASP A 53 -17.78 17.44 8.92
N SER A 54 -16.53 17.02 9.14
CA SER A 54 -15.33 17.79 8.80
C SER A 54 -15.08 17.94 7.29
N LEU A 55 -15.71 17.10 6.45
CA LEU A 55 -15.60 17.20 5.02
C LEU A 55 -16.57 18.24 4.46
N PRO A 56 -16.13 19.14 3.56
CA PRO A 56 -17.02 20.13 2.95
C PRO A 56 -18.07 19.47 2.06
N ASP A 57 -17.67 18.44 1.31
CA ASP A 57 -18.52 17.67 0.39
C ASP A 57 -18.33 16.17 0.66
N TYR A 58 -19.31 15.37 0.17
CA TYR A 58 -19.24 13.90 0.24
C TYR A 58 -18.99 13.36 1.65
N LYS A 59 -19.71 13.87 2.63
CA LYS A 59 -19.56 13.54 4.06
C LYS A 59 -19.76 12.07 4.40
N ARG A 60 -20.40 11.30 3.50
CA ARG A 60 -20.63 9.87 3.66
C ARG A 60 -19.48 9.10 3.06
N VAL A 61 -18.73 8.38 3.90
CA VAL A 61 -17.50 7.73 3.51
C VAL A 61 -17.44 6.28 3.96
N ARG A 62 -16.66 5.50 3.25
CA ARG A 62 -16.20 4.17 3.65
C ARG A 62 -14.71 4.04 3.39
N ARG A 63 -14.01 3.38 4.27
CA ARG A 63 -12.59 3.10 4.08
C ARG A 63 -12.42 1.96 3.09
N VAL A 64 -11.55 2.16 2.12
CA VAL A 64 -11.24 1.18 1.09
C VAL A 64 -9.73 1.03 0.97
N ASN A 65 -9.27 -0.22 1.04
CA ASN A 65 -7.91 -0.55 0.63
C ASN A 65 -7.89 -0.82 -0.88
N TRP A 66 -7.40 0.13 -1.64
CA TRP A 66 -7.30 0.02 -3.09
C TRP A 66 -6.12 -0.86 -3.49
N ILE A 67 -6.41 -2.01 -4.09
CA ILE A 67 -5.42 -3.00 -4.58
C ILE A 67 -4.86 -2.57 -5.94
N LEU A 68 -5.72 -2.11 -6.83
CA LEU A 68 -5.35 -1.55 -8.14
C LEU A 68 -5.87 -0.13 -8.26
N LYS A 69 -5.06 0.76 -8.83
CA LYS A 69 -5.43 2.16 -9.15
C LYS A 69 -4.84 2.55 -10.50
N GLY A 70 -5.54 3.44 -11.19
CA GLY A 70 -5.08 3.99 -12.46
C GLY A 70 -5.03 2.95 -13.58
N ILE A 71 -5.85 1.91 -13.49
CA ILE A 71 -6.05 0.96 -14.56
C ILE A 71 -7.09 1.49 -15.55
N ASN A 72 -7.08 0.94 -16.76
CA ASN A 72 -8.12 1.20 -17.77
C ASN A 72 -8.59 -0.16 -18.29
N GLU A 73 -9.44 -0.82 -17.50
CA GLU A 73 -9.89 -2.17 -17.79
C GLU A 73 -11.30 -2.17 -18.31
N ASN A 74 -11.51 -2.80 -19.48
CA ASN A 74 -12.84 -3.02 -19.99
C ASN A 74 -13.52 -4.15 -19.19
N ILE A 75 -14.63 -3.83 -18.55
CA ILE A 75 -15.34 -4.75 -17.66
C ILE A 75 -16.42 -5.55 -18.36
N VAL A 76 -16.73 -5.24 -19.61
CA VAL A 76 -17.87 -5.85 -20.33
C VAL A 76 -17.74 -7.37 -20.37
N ASP A 77 -16.54 -7.88 -20.69
CA ASP A 77 -16.31 -9.33 -20.73
C ASP A 77 -16.41 -9.99 -19.35
N LEU A 78 -15.91 -9.32 -18.32
CA LEU A 78 -16.07 -9.80 -16.94
C LEU A 78 -17.54 -9.79 -16.49
N ASN A 79 -18.32 -8.84 -17.00
CA ASN A 79 -19.73 -8.62 -16.64
C ASN A 79 -20.71 -9.34 -17.58
N ASP A 80 -20.30 -10.47 -18.15
CA ASP A 80 -21.11 -11.31 -19.05
C ASP A 80 -21.68 -10.54 -20.27
N GLY A 81 -20.87 -9.70 -20.87
CA GLY A 81 -21.23 -8.88 -22.04
C GLY A 81 -22.07 -7.64 -21.71
N LYS A 82 -22.30 -7.33 -20.44
CA LYS A 82 -23.13 -6.20 -20.01
C LYS A 82 -22.29 -4.99 -19.64
N THR A 83 -22.75 -3.82 -20.06
CA THR A 83 -22.18 -2.56 -19.59
C THR A 83 -22.59 -2.25 -18.15
N LEU A 84 -21.86 -1.36 -17.51
CA LEU A 84 -22.23 -0.84 -16.20
C LEU A 84 -23.45 0.08 -16.31
N THR A 85 -24.27 0.10 -15.28
CA THR A 85 -25.42 1.01 -15.19
C THR A 85 -24.96 2.40 -14.78
N LEU A 86 -25.77 3.40 -15.04
CA LEU A 86 -25.51 4.79 -14.62
C LEU A 86 -25.73 5.04 -13.13
N GLY A 87 -26.08 4.01 -12.36
CA GLY A 87 -26.25 4.14 -10.91
C GLY A 87 -24.92 4.38 -10.19
N THR A 88 -24.93 5.28 -9.20
CA THR A 88 -23.71 5.67 -8.47
C THR A 88 -23.12 4.52 -7.67
N VAL A 89 -23.96 3.71 -6.99
CA VAL A 89 -23.55 2.55 -6.20
C VAL A 89 -24.57 1.42 -6.40
N TYR A 90 -24.11 0.28 -6.82
CA TYR A 90 -24.94 -0.92 -6.97
C TYR A 90 -24.12 -2.19 -6.97
N ARG A 91 -24.75 -3.33 -6.71
CA ARG A 91 -24.11 -4.62 -6.68
C ARG A 91 -23.97 -5.22 -8.06
N LEU A 92 -22.75 -5.69 -8.39
CA LEU A 92 -22.46 -6.47 -9.59
C LEU A 92 -22.62 -7.96 -9.29
N ASN A 93 -23.69 -8.58 -9.80
CA ASN A 93 -23.97 -10.01 -9.55
C ASN A 93 -23.27 -10.94 -10.53
N SER A 94 -22.84 -10.44 -11.69
CA SER A 94 -22.19 -11.21 -12.73
C SER A 94 -20.68 -11.42 -12.52
N ILE A 95 -20.08 -10.63 -11.64
CA ILE A 95 -18.65 -10.67 -11.38
C ILE A 95 -18.37 -11.50 -10.15
N THR A 96 -17.88 -12.71 -10.36
CA THR A 96 -17.51 -13.66 -9.32
C THR A 96 -16.12 -13.34 -8.76
N LEU A 97 -15.80 -13.87 -7.58
CA LEU A 97 -14.46 -13.72 -6.97
C LEU A 97 -13.34 -14.26 -7.89
N ASP A 98 -13.59 -15.34 -8.64
CA ASP A 98 -12.58 -15.88 -9.55
C ASP A 98 -12.31 -14.96 -10.75
N LYS A 99 -13.34 -14.29 -11.27
CA LYS A 99 -13.17 -13.24 -12.28
C LYS A 99 -12.33 -12.07 -11.75
N VAL A 100 -12.57 -11.66 -10.50
CA VAL A 100 -11.75 -10.62 -9.86
C VAL A 100 -10.31 -11.09 -9.69
N LYS A 101 -10.08 -12.32 -9.25
CA LYS A 101 -8.71 -12.87 -9.13
C LYS A 101 -7.99 -12.85 -10.47
N THR A 102 -8.65 -13.32 -11.54
CA THR A 102 -8.09 -13.29 -12.90
C THR A 102 -7.72 -11.86 -13.32
N LEU A 103 -8.58 -10.89 -13.02
CA LEU A 103 -8.29 -9.48 -13.26
C LEU A 103 -7.08 -9.01 -12.47
N LEU A 104 -7.01 -9.30 -11.18
CA LEU A 104 -5.87 -8.94 -10.34
C LEU A 104 -4.56 -9.58 -10.85
N ASP A 105 -4.62 -10.84 -11.27
CA ASP A 105 -3.45 -11.55 -11.81
C ASP A 105 -2.94 -10.94 -13.12
N LYS A 106 -3.83 -10.42 -13.97
CA LYS A 106 -3.47 -9.65 -15.18
C LYS A 106 -2.63 -8.41 -14.86
N TYR A 107 -2.94 -7.74 -13.73
CA TYR A 107 -2.25 -6.53 -13.28
C TYR A 107 -1.17 -6.80 -12.22
N LYS A 108 -1.09 -8.01 -11.71
CA LYS A 108 0.12 -8.40 -11.01
C LYS A 108 1.26 -8.27 -12.03
N LYS A 109 2.05 -7.20 -11.90
CA LYS A 109 3.38 -7.24 -12.50
C LYS A 109 3.95 -8.59 -12.09
N PRO A 110 4.46 -9.38 -13.05
CA PRO A 110 5.16 -10.59 -12.64
C PRO A 110 6.11 -10.13 -11.55
N THR A 111 5.99 -10.71 -10.37
CA THR A 111 6.99 -10.56 -9.33
C THR A 111 8.18 -11.45 -9.74
N THR A 112 8.65 -11.30 -10.95
CA THR A 112 10.06 -11.21 -11.17
C THR A 112 10.41 -9.91 -10.44
N MET A 113 10.65 -9.97 -9.12
CA MET A 113 11.72 -9.18 -8.59
C MET A 113 12.88 -9.50 -9.55
N GLU A 114 13.08 -8.72 -10.61
CA GLU A 114 14.39 -8.57 -11.15
C GLU A 114 15.19 -8.21 -9.92
N LEU A 115 15.93 -9.19 -9.44
CA LEU A 115 16.84 -8.98 -8.32
C LEU A 115 17.65 -7.78 -8.79
N ASN A 116 17.39 -6.63 -8.16
CA ASN A 116 18.12 -5.43 -8.50
C ASN A 116 19.59 -5.70 -8.13
N THR A 117 20.32 -6.22 -9.08
CA THR A 117 21.73 -6.62 -8.95
C THR A 117 22.68 -5.44 -9.12
N LYS A 118 22.16 -4.24 -9.46
CA LYS A 118 22.96 -3.03 -9.56
C LYS A 118 23.63 -2.75 -8.21
N PRO A 119 24.93 -2.53 -8.17
CA PRO A 119 25.62 -2.19 -6.94
C PRO A 119 25.21 -0.79 -6.48
N TYR A 120 24.94 -0.65 -5.19
CA TYR A 120 24.69 0.62 -4.52
C TYR A 120 25.81 0.88 -3.53
N VAL A 121 26.30 2.10 -3.50
CA VAL A 121 27.36 2.50 -2.56
C VAL A 121 26.80 3.54 -1.60
N MET A 122 26.87 3.24 -0.30
CA MET A 122 26.61 4.17 0.78
C MET A 122 27.95 4.68 1.31
N VAL A 123 28.17 5.99 1.22
CA VAL A 123 29.40 6.62 1.74
C VAL A 123 29.07 7.29 3.08
N ILE A 124 29.86 6.95 4.10
CA ILE A 124 29.74 7.53 5.45
C ILE A 124 31.05 8.26 5.73
N ASP A 125 30.99 9.58 5.71
CA ASP A 125 32.18 10.39 5.98
C ASP A 125 32.37 10.62 7.50
N GLU A 126 33.62 10.58 7.94
CA GLU A 126 34.03 10.80 9.33
C GLU A 126 33.24 9.98 10.37
N MET A 127 33.12 8.70 10.13
CA MET A 127 32.31 7.77 10.94
C MET A 127 32.65 7.82 12.45
N ASN A 128 33.90 8.15 12.80
CA ASN A 128 34.38 8.23 14.19
C ASN A 128 34.02 9.52 14.91
N ARG A 129 33.46 10.53 14.26
CA ARG A 129 32.95 11.74 14.93
C ARG A 129 31.64 11.50 15.69
N GLY A 130 30.93 10.43 15.38
CA GLY A 130 29.70 10.04 16.05
C GLY A 130 29.88 8.76 16.87
N ASN A 131 28.96 8.52 17.78
CA ASN A 131 28.88 7.23 18.45
C ASN A 131 28.22 6.20 17.51
N VAL A 132 29.02 5.40 16.83
CA VAL A 132 28.63 4.41 15.83
C VAL A 132 27.53 3.48 16.36
N SER A 133 27.69 3.00 17.60
CA SER A 133 26.71 2.12 18.24
C SER A 133 25.35 2.81 18.48
N LYS A 134 25.34 4.10 18.77
CA LYS A 134 24.10 4.87 18.92
C LYS A 134 23.45 5.20 17.57
N ILE A 135 24.26 5.43 16.53
CA ILE A 135 23.77 5.77 15.19
C ILE A 135 23.12 4.55 14.53
N PHE A 136 23.82 3.43 14.53
CA PHE A 136 23.34 2.21 13.87
C PHE A 136 22.49 1.34 14.80
N GLY A 137 22.71 1.39 16.12
CA GLY A 137 21.98 0.55 17.07
C GLY A 137 21.99 -0.92 16.64
N GLU A 138 20.81 -1.51 16.56
CA GLU A 138 20.63 -2.91 16.16
C GLU A 138 20.99 -3.18 14.66
N LEU A 139 21.09 -2.13 13.84
CA LEU A 139 21.46 -2.27 12.44
C LEU A 139 22.92 -2.61 12.23
N ILE A 140 23.77 -2.47 13.27
CA ILE A 140 25.23 -2.65 13.15
C ILE A 140 25.59 -4.07 12.69
N THR A 141 24.85 -5.07 13.15
CA THR A 141 25.04 -6.48 12.76
C THR A 141 24.74 -6.71 11.29
N LEU A 142 23.78 -5.98 10.71
CA LEU A 142 23.41 -6.11 9.32
C LEU A 142 24.44 -5.52 8.34
N LEU A 143 25.43 -4.75 8.85
CA LEU A 143 26.55 -4.25 8.04
C LEU A 143 27.48 -5.37 7.58
N GLU A 144 27.55 -6.46 8.35
CA GLU A 144 28.34 -7.64 8.02
C GLU A 144 27.80 -8.32 6.74
N ILE A 145 28.72 -8.73 5.85
CA ILE A 145 28.34 -9.27 4.54
C ILE A 145 27.52 -10.55 4.65
N ASP A 146 27.86 -11.43 5.58
CA ASP A 146 27.21 -12.73 5.76
C ASP A 146 25.81 -12.62 6.41
N LYS A 147 25.50 -11.49 7.04
CA LYS A 147 24.19 -11.18 7.65
C LYS A 147 23.20 -10.53 6.69
N ARG A 148 23.62 -10.23 5.48
CA ARG A 148 22.80 -9.53 4.48
C ARG A 148 21.77 -10.45 3.85
N LYS A 149 20.69 -9.85 3.34
CA LYS A 149 19.62 -10.56 2.64
C LYS A 149 20.19 -11.43 1.51
N GLY A 150 19.79 -12.70 1.48
CA GLY A 150 20.25 -13.67 0.47
C GLY A 150 21.49 -14.48 0.89
N ARG A 151 22.10 -14.18 2.04
CA ARG A 151 23.24 -14.94 2.58
C ARG A 151 22.79 -16.04 3.55
N LYS A 152 23.68 -17.00 3.83
CA LYS A 152 23.37 -18.16 4.66
C LYS A 152 22.97 -17.78 6.10
N ASN A 153 23.59 -16.75 6.64
CA ASN A 153 23.35 -16.25 8.01
C ASN A 153 22.56 -14.93 7.99
N ALA A 154 21.68 -14.73 6.99
CA ALA A 154 20.90 -13.50 6.87
C ALA A 154 20.10 -13.20 8.13
N GLU A 155 20.22 -11.99 8.62
CA GLU A 155 19.47 -11.48 9.77
C GLU A 155 18.51 -10.37 9.36
N SER A 156 17.53 -10.10 10.22
CA SER A 156 16.59 -9.01 10.07
C SER A 156 16.34 -8.34 11.41
N VAL A 157 16.08 -7.05 11.38
CA VAL A 157 15.71 -6.27 12.56
C VAL A 157 14.36 -5.59 12.36
N ILE A 158 13.67 -5.32 13.45
CA ILE A 158 12.42 -4.54 13.41
C ILE A 158 12.77 -3.09 13.70
N LEU A 159 12.52 -2.22 12.71
CA LEU A 159 12.79 -0.79 12.88
C LEU A 159 11.94 -0.20 14.01
N PRO A 160 12.54 0.56 14.94
CA PRO A 160 11.87 0.98 16.18
C PRO A 160 10.67 1.90 15.95
N TYR A 161 10.69 2.73 14.92
CA TYR A 161 9.61 3.67 14.62
C TYR A 161 8.55 3.08 13.69
N SER A 162 8.97 2.55 12.55
CA SER A 162 8.03 2.04 11.55
C SER A 162 7.48 0.66 11.86
N LYS A 163 8.06 -0.06 12.83
CA LYS A 163 7.74 -1.46 13.19
C LYS A 163 7.84 -2.43 12.00
N LYS A 164 8.55 -2.05 10.94
CA LYS A 164 8.76 -2.87 9.76
C LYS A 164 10.03 -3.69 9.89
N MET A 165 9.98 -4.92 9.40
CA MET A 165 11.17 -5.77 9.24
C MET A 165 12.11 -5.16 8.20
N PHE A 166 13.38 -5.08 8.53
CA PHE A 166 14.42 -4.50 7.68
C PHE A 166 15.60 -5.45 7.53
N GLN A 167 16.16 -5.52 6.34
CA GLN A 167 17.37 -6.26 5.97
C GLN A 167 18.19 -5.41 5.02
N ILE A 168 19.52 -5.52 5.07
CA ILE A 168 20.41 -4.89 4.07
C ILE A 168 20.57 -5.87 2.90
N PRO A 169 20.27 -5.45 1.66
CA PRO A 169 20.52 -6.26 0.47
C PRO A 169 22.02 -6.52 0.26
N GLU A 170 22.36 -7.64 -0.36
CA GLU A 170 23.77 -8.01 -0.59
C GLU A 170 24.50 -7.09 -1.59
N ASN A 171 23.77 -6.40 -2.47
CA ASN A 171 24.28 -5.46 -3.47
C ASN A 171 24.52 -4.04 -2.94
N VAL A 172 24.43 -3.83 -1.63
CA VAL A 172 24.77 -2.55 -0.96
C VAL A 172 26.19 -2.63 -0.43
N TYR A 173 27.06 -1.71 -0.87
CA TYR A 173 28.43 -1.55 -0.40
C TYR A 173 28.51 -0.34 0.52
N ILE A 174 29.25 -0.47 1.61
CA ILE A 174 29.41 0.59 2.59
C ILE A 174 30.88 0.97 2.64
N ILE A 175 31.15 2.25 2.38
CA ILE A 175 32.47 2.85 2.48
C ILE A 175 32.44 3.88 3.59
N ALA A 176 33.30 3.73 4.58
CA ALA A 176 33.38 4.68 5.68
C ALA A 176 34.78 5.30 5.74
N THR A 177 34.87 6.62 5.91
CA THR A 177 36.11 7.31 6.19
C THR A 177 36.24 7.58 7.70
N MET A 178 37.45 7.57 8.19
CA MET A 178 37.78 7.91 9.57
C MET A 178 38.99 8.84 9.60
N ASN A 179 38.88 9.94 10.35
CA ASN A 179 40.02 10.81 10.59
C ASN A 179 40.75 10.35 11.87
N THR A 180 41.91 9.76 11.70
CA THR A 180 42.72 9.24 12.83
C THR A 180 43.52 10.32 13.55
N ALA A 181 43.67 11.52 12.98
CA ALA A 181 44.43 12.61 13.53
C ALA A 181 43.82 13.26 14.80
N ALA A 182 42.54 13.04 15.06
CA ALA A 182 41.86 13.62 16.21
C ALA A 182 42.12 12.88 17.57
N ARG A 183 42.82 11.73 17.57
CA ARG A 183 43.13 10.99 18.79
C ARG A 183 44.44 11.38 19.44
N SER A 184 45.27 12.24 18.82
CA SER A 184 46.58 12.62 19.37
C SER A 184 46.57 13.88 20.24
N ALA A 185 45.38 14.44 20.54
CA ALA A 185 45.28 15.69 21.31
C ALA A 185 44.84 15.50 22.78
N GLU A 186 44.71 14.26 23.28
CA GLU A 186 44.43 14.00 24.69
C GLU A 186 45.49 13.09 25.30
N ILE A 187 46.66 13.62 25.54
CA ILE A 187 47.57 13.14 26.62
C ILE A 187 48.14 14.40 27.31
N PRO A 188 47.76 14.68 28.56
CA PRO A 188 48.43 15.65 29.37
C PRO A 188 49.82 15.18 29.80
#